data_e71e41906b65f3c5172bb29cd4d121b9
#
_entry.id   e71e41906b65f3c5172bb29cd4d121b9
#
_cell.length_a   1.000
_cell.length_b   1.000
_cell.length_c   1.000
_cell.angle_alpha   90.00
_cell.angle_beta   90.00
_cell.angle_gamma   90.00
#
_symmetry.space_group_name_H-M   'P 1'
#
loop_
_entity.id
_entity.type
_entity.pdbx_description
1 polymer ?
#
loop_
_entity_poly.entity_id
_entity_poly.type
_entity_poly.pdbx_seq_one_letter_code
_entity_poly.pdbx_strand_id
1 'polypeptide(L)'
;MENSIVYRFKNSLYINLTNRCPNLCSFCIKTKWNMEFDKYDLNLQGKEPSAREVLDALYKEMQKAPAEQIVFCGYGEPTMRLPVLLEICDELKKNKYPGAIRLNTVGLGNLIWKKNIVPQLKGRVDQIYISLNSHDPKQWAALVRPAKGFENGYESVVEFIKNSVGNFDKTVVSTVGGVGVDTAAMKKFVENLGAEFYVRDFLDKNE
;
A
#
# COMPACT_ATOMS: atom_id res chain seq x y z
N MET A 1 7.06 9.16 22.09
CA MET A 1 6.90 9.70 20.71
C MET A 1 5.42 9.76 20.40
N GLU A 2 4.95 10.81 19.73
CA GLU A 2 3.55 10.92 19.31
C GLU A 2 3.31 9.97 18.11
N ASN A 3 2.20 9.24 18.10
CA ASN A 3 1.89 8.28 17.04
C ASN A 3 1.78 9.01 15.70
N SER A 4 2.53 8.56 14.69
CA SER A 4 2.61 9.25 13.41
C SER A 4 1.53 8.74 12.43
N ILE A 5 0.50 9.57 12.21
CA ILE A 5 -0.53 9.35 11.17
C ILE A 5 0.06 9.66 9.79
N VAL A 6 0.83 10.76 9.69
CA VAL A 6 1.52 11.19 8.48
C VAL A 6 3.01 11.28 8.77
N TYR A 7 3.82 10.75 7.88
CA TYR A 7 5.27 10.81 8.01
C TYR A 7 5.93 11.13 6.66
N ARG A 8 7.08 11.80 6.72
CA ARG A 8 7.85 12.17 5.52
C ARG A 8 8.94 11.14 5.28
N PHE A 9 9.02 10.68 4.05
CA PHE A 9 10.14 9.88 3.57
C PHE A 9 10.55 10.39 2.19
N LYS A 10 11.81 10.79 2.05
CA LYS A 10 12.32 11.53 0.88
C LYS A 10 11.40 12.74 0.59
N ASN A 11 11.01 12.94 -0.67
CA ASN A 11 10.17 14.07 -1.10
C ASN A 11 8.66 13.78 -1.02
N SER A 12 8.25 12.73 -0.32
CA SER A 12 6.86 12.29 -0.27
C SER A 12 6.31 12.28 1.16
N LEU A 13 4.99 12.46 1.29
CA LEU A 13 4.25 12.26 2.53
C LEU A 13 3.53 10.94 2.49
N TYR A 14 3.70 10.14 3.52
CA TYR A 14 3.11 8.82 3.68
C TYR A 14 2.02 8.85 4.73
N ILE A 15 0.91 8.18 4.46
CA ILE A 15 -0.25 8.08 5.35
C ILE A 15 -0.31 6.69 5.95
N ASN A 16 -0.19 6.61 7.27
CA ASN A 16 -0.41 5.41 8.06
C ASN A 16 -1.88 5.35 8.49
N LEU A 17 -2.74 4.82 7.62
CA LEU A 17 -4.20 4.89 7.78
C LEU A 17 -4.76 3.83 8.74
N THR A 18 -4.03 2.71 8.89
CA THR A 18 -4.41 1.57 9.74
C THR A 18 -3.19 0.69 9.99
N ASN A 19 -3.20 -0.02 11.12
CA ASN A 19 -2.25 -1.10 11.38
C ASN A 19 -2.86 -2.50 11.12
N ARG A 20 -4.12 -2.58 10.71
CA ARG A 20 -4.75 -3.84 10.32
C ARG A 20 -4.30 -4.24 8.92
N CYS A 21 -4.02 -5.52 8.75
CA CYS A 21 -3.64 -6.11 7.46
C CYS A 21 -4.23 -7.52 7.37
N PRO A 22 -4.73 -7.94 6.20
CA PRO A 22 -5.20 -9.30 5.99
C PRO A 22 -4.06 -10.32 5.85
N ASN A 23 -2.80 -9.85 5.83
CA ASN A 23 -1.60 -10.67 5.68
C ASN A 23 -0.69 -10.57 6.92
N LEU A 24 0.02 -11.67 7.21
CA LEU A 24 1.04 -11.80 8.26
C LEU A 24 2.40 -12.15 7.66
N CYS A 25 2.84 -11.37 6.67
CA CYS A 25 4.02 -11.65 5.86
C CYS A 25 5.25 -11.97 6.70
N SER A 26 6.00 -13.02 6.31
CA SER A 26 7.22 -13.46 7.01
C SER A 26 8.34 -12.41 7.00
N PHE A 27 8.33 -11.52 6.01
CA PHE A 27 9.29 -10.44 5.81
C PHE A 27 8.79 -9.06 6.25
N CYS A 28 7.64 -8.98 6.95
CA CYS A 28 7.05 -7.70 7.31
C CYS A 28 7.90 -6.97 8.36
N ILE A 29 8.37 -5.77 8.02
CA ILE A 29 9.18 -4.93 8.92
C ILE A 29 8.38 -4.42 10.13
N LYS A 30 7.06 -4.37 10.04
CA LYS A 30 6.16 -3.97 11.12
C LYS A 30 6.49 -4.67 12.47
N THR A 31 6.71 -5.98 12.41
CA THR A 31 7.04 -6.79 13.60
C THR A 31 8.53 -6.74 13.93
N LYS A 32 9.39 -6.64 12.94
CA LYS A 32 10.84 -6.57 13.11
C LYS A 32 11.29 -5.23 13.72
N TRP A 33 10.61 -4.14 13.39
CA TRP A 33 10.96 -2.77 13.79
C TRP A 33 10.05 -2.21 14.88
N ASN A 34 9.33 -3.05 15.63
CA ASN A 34 8.44 -2.64 16.71
C ASN A 34 7.48 -1.50 16.35
N MET A 35 6.93 -1.53 15.12
CA MET A 35 6.08 -0.47 14.57
C MET A 35 6.78 0.89 14.35
N GLU A 36 8.09 0.95 14.46
CA GLU A 36 8.89 2.16 14.17
C GLU A 36 9.34 2.18 12.71
N PHE A 37 9.49 3.38 12.15
CA PHE A 37 10.10 3.62 10.84
C PHE A 37 10.90 4.93 10.92
N ASP A 38 12.22 4.85 10.80
CA ASP A 38 13.13 5.97 11.04
C ASP A 38 12.85 6.58 12.43
N LYS A 39 12.49 7.83 12.52
CA LYS A 39 12.13 8.55 13.76
C LYS A 39 10.62 8.51 14.09
N TYR A 40 9.83 7.82 13.32
CA TYR A 40 8.36 7.81 13.44
C TYR A 40 7.87 6.55 14.14
N ASP A 41 7.03 6.72 15.15
CA ASP A 41 6.21 5.64 15.71
C ASP A 41 4.93 5.49 14.86
N LEU A 42 4.81 4.40 14.13
CA LEU A 42 3.66 4.10 13.28
C LEU A 42 2.61 3.22 14.00
N ASN A 43 2.77 3.00 15.30
CA ASN A 43 1.79 2.28 16.09
C ASN A 43 0.59 3.17 16.41
N LEU A 44 -0.52 2.92 15.76
CA LEU A 44 -1.77 3.66 16.00
C LEU A 44 -2.48 3.25 17.31
N GLN A 45 -1.96 2.25 18.04
CA GLN A 45 -2.53 1.77 19.31
C GLN A 45 -4.04 1.45 19.21
N GLY A 46 -4.49 0.95 18.05
CA GLY A 46 -5.89 0.66 17.77
C GLY A 46 -6.77 1.87 17.45
N LYS A 47 -6.23 3.10 17.47
CA LYS A 47 -6.96 4.33 17.13
C LYS A 47 -6.73 4.68 15.66
N GLU A 48 -7.63 4.25 14.82
CA GLU A 48 -7.55 4.57 13.40
C GLU A 48 -8.02 6.01 13.13
N PRO A 49 -7.22 6.84 12.43
CA PRO A 49 -7.54 8.25 12.22
C PRO A 49 -8.75 8.44 11.31
N SER A 50 -9.52 9.49 11.54
CA SER A 50 -10.53 9.99 10.61
C SER A 50 -9.87 10.66 9.40
N ALA A 51 -10.63 10.87 8.32
CA ALA A 51 -10.14 11.60 7.15
C ALA A 51 -9.69 13.02 7.54
N ARG A 52 -10.42 13.70 8.43
CA ARG A 52 -10.08 15.03 8.90
C ARG A 52 -8.73 15.06 9.62
N GLU A 53 -8.49 14.14 10.56
CA GLU A 53 -7.21 14.08 11.29
C GLU A 53 -6.04 13.84 10.34
N VAL A 54 -6.24 13.00 9.30
CA VAL A 54 -5.22 12.78 8.26
C VAL A 54 -4.98 14.04 7.45
N LEU A 55 -6.03 14.73 7.00
CA LEU A 55 -5.91 15.95 6.21
C LEU A 55 -5.25 17.09 7.00
N ASP A 56 -5.61 17.27 8.26
CA ASP A 56 -5.00 18.27 9.14
C ASP A 56 -3.49 17.98 9.32
N ALA A 57 -3.12 16.70 9.51
CA ALA A 57 -1.72 16.30 9.60
C ALA A 57 -0.97 16.49 8.26
N LEU A 58 -1.59 16.16 7.13
CA LEU A 58 -1.01 16.37 5.80
C LEU A 58 -0.74 17.85 5.54
N TYR A 59 -1.72 18.72 5.76
CA TYR A 59 -1.56 20.15 5.53
C TYR A 59 -0.48 20.75 6.43
N LYS A 60 -0.41 20.35 7.70
CA LYS A 60 0.66 20.74 8.61
C LYS A 60 2.05 20.36 8.10
N GLU A 61 2.19 19.15 7.56
CA GLU A 61 3.46 18.69 6.98
C GLU A 61 3.79 19.40 5.66
N MET A 62 2.79 19.69 4.81
CA MET A 62 2.99 20.42 3.56
C MET A 62 3.39 21.88 3.77
N GLN A 63 2.97 22.50 4.89
CA GLN A 63 3.43 23.85 5.26
C GLN A 63 4.92 23.90 5.57
N LYS A 64 5.52 22.79 6.04
CA LYS A 64 6.97 22.71 6.32
C LYS A 64 7.80 22.59 5.03
N ALA A 65 7.34 21.78 4.10
CA ALA A 65 7.97 21.59 2.79
C ALA A 65 6.95 20.97 1.80
N PRO A 66 7.01 21.31 0.50
CA PRO A 66 6.23 20.66 -0.53
C PRO A 66 6.40 19.13 -0.51
N ALA A 67 5.41 18.42 -1.02
CA ALA A 67 5.47 16.98 -1.24
C ALA A 67 5.18 16.69 -2.72
N GLU A 68 6.02 15.88 -3.35
CA GLU A 68 5.84 15.46 -4.75
C GLU A 68 4.73 14.41 -4.86
N GLN A 69 4.55 13.60 -3.82
CA GLN A 69 3.53 12.56 -3.75
C GLN A 69 2.91 12.47 -2.36
N ILE A 70 1.64 12.12 -2.31
CA ILE A 70 0.97 11.61 -1.12
C ILE A 70 0.77 10.11 -1.33
N VAL A 71 1.25 9.30 -0.38
CA VAL A 71 1.30 7.85 -0.50
C VAL A 71 0.50 7.21 0.62
N PHE A 72 -0.57 6.50 0.29
CA PHE A 72 -1.24 5.62 1.25
C PHE A 72 -0.38 4.38 1.47
N CYS A 73 0.40 4.40 2.55
CA CYS A 73 1.32 3.34 2.93
C CYS A 73 1.71 3.48 4.40
N GLY A 74 1.56 2.43 5.16
CA GLY A 74 1.94 2.34 6.56
C GLY A 74 2.16 0.87 6.95
N TYR A 75 1.94 0.55 8.22
CA TYR A 75 2.08 -0.81 8.73
C TYR A 75 0.78 -1.63 8.69
N GLY A 76 -0.13 -1.29 7.78
CA GLY A 76 -1.36 -2.01 7.51
C GLY A 76 -1.73 -1.99 6.02
N GLU A 77 -2.94 -2.45 5.72
CA GLU A 77 -3.50 -2.43 4.36
C GLU A 77 -4.48 -1.24 4.23
N PRO A 78 -4.14 -0.19 3.47
CA PRO A 78 -4.97 1.02 3.38
C PRO A 78 -6.40 0.76 2.88
N THR A 79 -6.60 -0.22 2.00
CA THR A 79 -7.93 -0.53 1.46
C THR A 79 -8.89 -1.11 2.50
N MET A 80 -8.43 -1.53 3.68
CA MET A 80 -9.31 -1.85 4.80
C MET A 80 -10.13 -0.63 5.28
N ARG A 81 -9.62 0.57 5.00
CA ARG A 81 -10.24 1.85 5.32
C ARG A 81 -10.69 2.60 4.06
N LEU A 82 -11.19 1.86 3.06
CA LEU A 82 -11.56 2.43 1.75
C LEU A 82 -12.41 3.70 1.83
N PRO A 83 -13.50 3.80 2.62
CA PRO A 83 -14.28 5.03 2.69
C PRO A 83 -13.45 6.25 3.11
N VAL A 84 -12.60 6.10 4.12
CA VAL A 84 -11.72 7.18 4.61
C VAL A 84 -10.65 7.53 3.57
N LEU A 85 -10.07 6.52 2.91
CA LEU A 85 -9.12 6.72 1.81
C LEU A 85 -9.75 7.54 0.68
N LEU A 86 -10.97 7.20 0.25
CA LEU A 86 -11.68 7.91 -0.81
C LEU A 86 -11.98 9.36 -0.41
N GLU A 87 -12.45 9.60 0.83
CA GLU A 87 -12.72 10.93 1.36
C GLU A 87 -11.47 11.81 1.35
N ILE A 88 -10.32 11.28 1.76
CA ILE A 88 -9.04 12.01 1.70
C ILE A 88 -8.67 12.34 0.26
N CYS A 89 -8.79 11.38 -0.66
CA CYS A 89 -8.51 11.63 -2.07
C CYS A 89 -9.43 12.70 -2.66
N ASP A 90 -10.74 12.65 -2.36
CA ASP A 90 -11.71 13.63 -2.85
C ASP A 90 -11.37 15.04 -2.37
N GLU A 91 -11.00 15.22 -1.10
CA GLU A 91 -10.58 16.53 -0.59
C GLU A 91 -9.25 17.01 -1.21
N LEU A 92 -8.27 16.12 -1.41
CA LEU A 92 -7.02 16.48 -2.09
C LEU A 92 -7.26 16.92 -3.55
N LYS A 93 -8.11 16.20 -4.29
CA LYS A 93 -8.46 16.56 -5.69
C LYS A 93 -9.25 17.85 -5.75
N LYS A 94 -10.22 18.06 -4.85
CA LYS A 94 -11.01 19.30 -4.72
C LYS A 94 -10.10 20.51 -4.46
N ASN A 95 -9.09 20.35 -3.60
CA ASN A 95 -8.11 21.38 -3.28
C ASN A 95 -6.96 21.45 -4.31
N LYS A 96 -7.09 20.76 -5.44
CA LYS A 96 -6.12 20.77 -6.56
C LYS A 96 -4.69 20.46 -6.11
N TYR A 97 -4.51 19.45 -5.25
CA TYR A 97 -3.18 19.00 -4.89
C TYR A 97 -2.35 18.72 -6.15
N PRO A 98 -1.18 19.35 -6.33
CA PRO A 98 -0.45 19.29 -7.60
C PRO A 98 0.36 18.01 -7.79
N GLY A 99 0.63 17.27 -6.72
CA GLY A 99 1.41 16.05 -6.74
C GLY A 99 0.56 14.80 -7.03
N ALA A 100 1.23 13.68 -7.22
CA ALA A 100 0.56 12.41 -7.44
C ALA A 100 0.02 11.79 -6.13
N ILE A 101 -1.14 11.17 -6.18
CA ILE A 101 -1.69 10.34 -5.11
C ILE A 101 -1.40 8.87 -5.44
N ARG A 102 -0.64 8.19 -4.59
CA ARG A 102 -0.26 6.80 -4.76
C ARG A 102 -0.86 5.91 -3.68
N LEU A 103 -1.33 4.74 -4.09
CA LEU A 103 -1.76 3.67 -3.20
C LEU A 103 -0.77 2.51 -3.24
N ASN A 104 -0.18 2.17 -2.10
CA ASN A 104 0.53 0.91 -1.92
C ASN A 104 -0.41 -0.08 -1.22
N THR A 105 -0.65 -1.24 -1.83
CA THR A 105 -1.64 -2.22 -1.36
C THR A 105 -1.14 -3.65 -1.52
N VAL A 106 -1.68 -4.54 -0.73
CA VAL A 106 -1.50 -6.00 -0.92
C VAL A 106 -2.43 -6.58 -1.98
N GLY A 107 -3.32 -5.75 -2.58
CA GLY A 107 -4.21 -6.14 -3.68
C GLY A 107 -5.46 -6.92 -3.25
N LEU A 108 -5.76 -7.03 -1.97
CA LEU A 108 -6.92 -7.78 -1.45
C LEU A 108 -8.17 -6.92 -1.28
N GLY A 109 -8.18 -5.69 -1.80
CA GLY A 109 -9.30 -4.75 -1.65
C GLY A 109 -10.63 -5.30 -2.17
N ASN A 110 -10.62 -5.99 -3.32
CA ASN A 110 -11.84 -6.60 -3.87
C ASN A 110 -12.42 -7.68 -2.95
N LEU A 111 -11.55 -8.50 -2.35
CA LEU A 111 -11.97 -9.56 -1.42
C LEU A 111 -12.48 -8.96 -0.10
N ILE A 112 -11.80 -7.94 0.45
CA ILE A 112 -12.21 -7.22 1.66
C ILE A 112 -13.62 -6.65 1.50
N TRP A 113 -13.89 -5.99 0.38
CA TRP A 113 -15.16 -5.28 0.14
C TRP A 113 -16.19 -6.11 -0.63
N LYS A 114 -15.84 -7.37 -1.00
CA LYS A 114 -16.71 -8.29 -1.78
C LYS A 114 -17.25 -7.66 -3.07
N LYS A 115 -16.45 -6.81 -3.70
CA LYS A 115 -16.76 -6.10 -4.95
C LYS A 115 -15.49 -5.56 -5.59
N ASN A 116 -15.53 -5.30 -6.90
CA ASN A 116 -14.45 -4.58 -7.56
C ASN A 116 -14.41 -3.11 -7.07
N ILE A 117 -13.34 -2.73 -6.37
CA ILE A 117 -13.16 -1.36 -5.84
C ILE A 117 -12.38 -0.45 -6.82
N VAL A 118 -11.79 -0.98 -7.88
CA VAL A 118 -10.99 -0.20 -8.83
C VAL A 118 -11.78 0.98 -9.43
N PRO A 119 -13.07 0.85 -9.81
CA PRO A 119 -13.85 1.98 -10.28
C PRO A 119 -13.99 3.13 -9.25
N GLN A 120 -13.95 2.81 -7.95
CA GLN A 120 -14.01 3.83 -6.91
C GLN A 120 -12.66 4.55 -6.71
N LEU A 121 -11.54 3.86 -7.00
CA LEU A 121 -10.19 4.42 -6.92
C LEU A 121 -9.82 5.25 -8.16
N LYS A 122 -10.40 4.92 -9.32
CA LYS A 122 -10.15 5.62 -10.59
C LYS A 122 -10.49 7.11 -10.48
N GLY A 123 -9.57 7.97 -10.96
CA GLY A 123 -9.68 9.42 -10.89
C GLY A 123 -9.38 10.04 -9.50
N ARG A 124 -9.23 9.21 -8.46
CA ARG A 124 -8.84 9.60 -7.09
C ARG A 124 -7.37 9.28 -6.81
N VAL A 125 -6.96 8.09 -7.17
CA VAL A 125 -5.58 7.60 -7.09
C VAL A 125 -4.96 7.71 -8.47
N ASP A 126 -3.75 8.23 -8.56
CA ASP A 126 -3.02 8.37 -9.83
C ASP A 126 -2.14 7.14 -10.09
N GLN A 127 -1.54 6.58 -9.05
CA GLN A 127 -0.61 5.45 -9.16
C GLN A 127 -0.96 4.35 -8.15
N ILE A 128 -0.89 3.09 -8.58
CA ILE A 128 -1.13 1.94 -7.71
C ILE A 128 0.08 0.99 -7.72
N TYR A 129 0.54 0.64 -6.51
CA TYR A 129 1.65 -0.28 -6.29
C TYR A 129 1.13 -1.49 -5.52
N ILE A 130 1.14 -2.66 -6.15
CA ILE A 130 0.51 -3.88 -5.65
C ILE A 130 1.59 -4.88 -5.24
N SER A 131 1.59 -5.29 -3.98
CA SER A 131 2.53 -6.25 -3.41
C SER A 131 2.05 -7.68 -3.64
N LEU A 132 2.31 -8.25 -4.82
CA LEU A 132 1.97 -9.65 -5.12
C LEU A 132 2.94 -10.61 -4.43
N ASN A 133 4.23 -10.29 -4.43
CA ASN A 133 5.32 -11.00 -3.76
C ASN A 133 5.70 -12.38 -4.33
N SER A 134 4.84 -13.10 -5.03
CA SER A 134 5.18 -14.30 -5.81
C SER A 134 4.17 -14.53 -6.93
N HIS A 135 4.64 -15.11 -8.03
CA HIS A 135 3.79 -15.58 -9.13
C HIS A 135 3.27 -17.01 -8.90
N ASP A 136 3.85 -17.74 -7.97
CA ASP A 136 3.41 -19.08 -7.55
C ASP A 136 2.45 -18.97 -6.35
N PRO A 137 1.21 -19.52 -6.45
CA PRO A 137 0.21 -19.41 -5.38
C PRO A 137 0.66 -20.04 -4.06
N LYS A 138 1.40 -21.16 -4.10
CA LYS A 138 1.85 -21.84 -2.89
C LYS A 138 2.95 -21.03 -2.21
N GLN A 139 3.90 -20.51 -2.99
CA GLN A 139 4.94 -19.63 -2.48
C GLN A 139 4.34 -18.32 -1.97
N TRP A 140 3.35 -17.75 -2.67
CA TRP A 140 2.62 -16.58 -2.20
C TRP A 140 2.02 -16.83 -0.81
N ALA A 141 1.27 -17.91 -0.63
CA ALA A 141 0.65 -18.24 0.66
C ALA A 141 1.69 -18.42 1.77
N ALA A 142 2.82 -19.07 1.49
CA ALA A 142 3.91 -19.24 2.44
C ALA A 142 4.59 -17.93 2.86
N LEU A 143 4.74 -16.98 1.93
CA LEU A 143 5.40 -15.69 2.15
C LEU A 143 4.47 -14.69 2.84
N VAL A 144 3.23 -14.54 2.34
CA VAL A 144 2.33 -13.50 2.85
C VAL A 144 1.49 -13.95 4.04
N ARG A 145 1.35 -15.27 4.25
CA ARG A 145 0.60 -15.86 5.37
C ARG A 145 -0.77 -15.20 5.54
N PRO A 146 -1.71 -15.41 4.60
CA PRO A 146 -3.00 -14.76 4.65
C PRO A 146 -3.74 -15.15 5.95
N ALA A 147 -4.41 -14.17 6.56
CA ALA A 147 -5.23 -14.39 7.73
C ALA A 147 -6.46 -15.23 7.38
N LYS A 148 -7.12 -15.80 8.42
CA LYS A 148 -8.35 -16.57 8.25
C LYS A 148 -9.39 -15.79 7.42
N GLY A 149 -9.92 -16.43 6.38
CA GLY A 149 -10.86 -15.86 5.43
C GLY A 149 -10.21 -15.20 4.20
N PHE A 150 -8.87 -15.21 4.11
CA PHE A 150 -8.11 -14.69 2.97
C PHE A 150 -7.23 -15.75 2.31
N GLU A 151 -7.44 -17.04 2.62
CA GLU A 151 -6.61 -18.16 2.16
C GLU A 151 -6.59 -18.28 0.62
N ASN A 152 -7.72 -17.96 -0.03
CA ASN A 152 -7.87 -17.94 -1.49
C ASN A 152 -7.61 -16.54 -2.09
N GLY A 153 -6.80 -15.74 -1.40
CA GLY A 153 -6.55 -14.34 -1.79
C GLY A 153 -5.70 -14.18 -3.04
N TYR A 154 -4.90 -15.19 -3.43
CA TYR A 154 -4.00 -15.09 -4.57
C TYR A 154 -4.73 -14.71 -5.87
N GLU A 155 -5.79 -15.43 -6.20
CA GLU A 155 -6.61 -15.19 -7.39
C GLU A 155 -7.24 -13.79 -7.35
N SER A 156 -7.69 -13.35 -6.17
CA SER A 156 -8.24 -12.01 -5.97
C SER A 156 -7.18 -10.92 -6.19
N VAL A 157 -5.94 -11.12 -5.78
CA VAL A 157 -4.84 -10.17 -6.07
C VAL A 157 -4.55 -10.12 -7.57
N VAL A 158 -4.47 -11.27 -8.25
CA VAL A 158 -4.23 -11.33 -9.70
C VAL A 158 -5.37 -10.64 -10.46
N GLU A 159 -6.62 -10.86 -10.06
CA GLU A 159 -7.78 -10.18 -10.63
C GLU A 159 -7.74 -8.67 -10.37
N PHE A 160 -7.37 -8.25 -9.17
CA PHE A 160 -7.20 -6.84 -8.82
C PHE A 160 -6.13 -6.16 -9.68
N ILE A 161 -5.01 -6.84 -9.96
CA ILE A 161 -3.97 -6.35 -10.89
C ILE A 161 -4.57 -6.14 -12.29
N LYS A 162 -5.25 -7.15 -12.84
CA LYS A 162 -5.89 -7.06 -14.17
C LYS A 162 -6.89 -5.89 -14.24
N ASN A 163 -7.69 -5.72 -13.19
CA ASN A 163 -8.65 -4.62 -13.11
C ASN A 163 -7.96 -3.25 -12.97
N SER A 164 -6.75 -3.20 -12.44
CA SER A 164 -6.00 -1.95 -12.24
C SER A 164 -5.29 -1.47 -13.51
N VAL A 165 -4.85 -2.38 -14.36
CA VAL A 165 -4.15 -2.03 -15.61
C VAL A 165 -5.03 -1.15 -16.50
N GLY A 166 -4.46 -0.02 -16.97
CA GLY A 166 -5.17 0.95 -17.81
C GLY A 166 -6.19 1.85 -17.10
N ASN A 167 -6.34 1.71 -15.76
CA ASN A 167 -7.22 2.57 -14.96
C ASN A 167 -6.50 3.60 -14.10
N PHE A 168 -5.17 3.52 -14.02
CA PHE A 168 -4.29 4.45 -13.32
C PHE A 168 -3.15 4.87 -14.25
N ASP A 169 -2.54 6.01 -13.98
CA ASP A 169 -1.38 6.50 -14.74
C ASP A 169 -0.20 5.52 -14.65
N LYS A 170 -0.12 4.81 -13.52
CA LYS A 170 0.90 3.80 -13.27
C LYS A 170 0.37 2.65 -12.43
N THR A 171 0.53 1.42 -12.93
CA THR A 171 0.26 0.18 -12.19
C THR A 171 1.55 -0.61 -12.07
N VAL A 172 2.06 -0.73 -10.84
CA VAL A 172 3.30 -1.47 -10.52
C VAL A 172 2.98 -2.66 -9.65
N VAL A 173 3.50 -3.82 -10.01
CA VAL A 173 3.43 -5.03 -9.19
C VAL A 173 4.82 -5.34 -8.65
N SER A 174 4.91 -5.62 -7.37
CA SER A 174 6.21 -5.79 -6.71
C SER A 174 6.35 -7.09 -5.93
N THR A 175 7.60 -7.50 -5.79
CA THR A 175 8.07 -8.52 -4.83
C THR A 175 9.14 -7.93 -3.93
N VAL A 176 9.43 -8.59 -2.82
CA VAL A 176 10.61 -8.30 -1.99
C VAL A 176 11.77 -9.17 -2.48
N GLY A 177 12.93 -8.58 -2.65
CA GLY A 177 14.17 -9.29 -2.96
C GLY A 177 14.63 -10.18 -1.80
N GLY A 178 15.47 -11.18 -2.06
CA GLY A 178 16.07 -11.99 -1.01
C GLY A 178 15.16 -12.97 -0.28
N VAL A 179 13.88 -13.11 -0.68
CA VAL A 179 12.90 -14.03 -0.06
C VAL A 179 12.70 -15.35 -0.85
N GLY A 180 13.62 -15.66 -1.76
CA GLY A 180 13.59 -16.92 -2.53
C GLY A 180 12.61 -16.92 -3.72
N VAL A 181 12.14 -15.76 -4.17
CA VAL A 181 11.29 -15.64 -5.35
C VAL A 181 12.15 -15.57 -6.62
N ASP A 182 11.79 -16.34 -7.65
CA ASP A 182 12.35 -16.18 -8.98
C ASP A 182 11.86 -14.86 -9.58
N THR A 183 12.71 -13.85 -9.51
CA THR A 183 12.38 -12.51 -9.98
C THR A 183 12.25 -12.41 -11.49
N ALA A 184 12.91 -13.29 -12.26
CA ALA A 184 12.80 -13.32 -13.72
C ALA A 184 11.44 -13.89 -14.14
N ALA A 185 11.02 -15.00 -13.54
CA ALA A 185 9.70 -15.57 -13.77
C ALA A 185 8.59 -14.62 -13.30
N MET A 186 8.80 -13.99 -12.13
CA MET A 186 7.86 -13.00 -11.60
C MET A 186 7.70 -11.79 -12.53
N LYS A 187 8.81 -11.27 -13.08
CA LYS A 187 8.80 -10.17 -14.06
C LYS A 187 7.97 -10.54 -15.29
N LYS A 188 8.26 -11.69 -15.90
CA LYS A 188 7.52 -12.19 -17.07
C LYS A 188 6.03 -12.34 -16.77
N PHE A 189 5.68 -12.88 -15.60
CA PHE A 189 4.29 -13.03 -15.19
C PHE A 189 3.58 -11.67 -15.11
N VAL A 190 4.20 -10.67 -14.46
CA VAL A 190 3.64 -9.34 -14.27
C VAL A 190 3.51 -8.57 -15.60
N GLU A 191 4.52 -8.65 -16.47
CA GLU A 191 4.49 -8.03 -17.81
C GLU A 191 3.39 -8.63 -18.69
N ASN A 192 3.15 -9.94 -18.58
CA ASN A 192 2.02 -10.59 -19.27
C ASN A 192 0.64 -10.13 -18.76
N LEU A 193 0.56 -9.61 -17.55
CA LEU A 193 -0.66 -8.96 -17.01
C LEU A 193 -0.79 -7.50 -17.48
N GLY A 194 0.23 -6.92 -18.14
CA GLY A 194 0.25 -5.54 -18.59
C GLY A 194 0.68 -4.52 -17.53
N ALA A 195 1.28 -4.96 -16.42
CA ALA A 195 1.76 -4.10 -15.35
C ALA A 195 3.30 -3.96 -15.36
N GLU A 196 3.80 -2.89 -14.75
CA GLU A 196 5.24 -2.73 -14.50
C GLU A 196 5.68 -3.62 -13.34
N PHE A 197 6.89 -4.17 -13.41
CA PHE A 197 7.46 -4.99 -12.35
C PHE A 197 8.54 -4.23 -11.58
N TYR A 198 8.53 -4.39 -10.25
CA TYR A 198 9.54 -3.79 -9.36
C TYR A 198 9.95 -4.75 -8.26
N VAL A 199 11.26 -4.89 -8.02
CA VAL A 199 11.82 -5.62 -6.88
C VAL A 199 12.16 -4.63 -5.79
N ARG A 200 11.52 -4.77 -4.63
CA ARG A 200 11.81 -3.95 -3.44
C ARG A 200 12.99 -4.55 -2.68
N ASP A 201 13.82 -3.69 -2.10
CA ASP A 201 14.90 -4.15 -1.22
C ASP A 201 14.32 -4.88 -0.01
N PHE A 202 15.04 -5.90 0.45
CA PHE A 202 14.77 -6.52 1.73
C PHE A 202 15.31 -5.61 2.82
N LEU A 203 14.43 -5.05 3.62
CA LEU A 203 14.83 -4.17 4.71
C LEU A 203 15.10 -4.99 5.97
N ASP A 204 16.31 -4.93 6.49
CA ASP A 204 16.68 -5.43 7.80
C ASP A 204 17.08 -4.25 8.71
N LYS A 205 17.00 -4.42 10.04
CA LYS A 205 17.24 -3.34 11.03
C LYS A 205 18.65 -2.72 10.97
N ASN A 206 19.54 -3.25 10.19
CA ASN A 206 20.95 -2.87 10.16
C ASN A 206 21.37 -2.08 8.90
N GLU A 207 20.42 -1.58 8.11
CA GLU A 207 20.70 -0.74 6.95
C GLU A 207 20.22 0.70 7.14
#